data_8f803ab8220ab1ba90a89d02a6d0d824
#
_entry.id   8f803ab8220ab1ba90a89d02a6d0d824
#
_cell.length_a   1.000
_cell.length_b   1.000
_cell.length_c   1.000
_cell.angle_alpha   90.00
_cell.angle_beta   90.00
_cell.angle_gamma   90.00
#
_symmetry.space_group_name_H-M   'P 1'
#
loop_
_entity.id
_entity.type
_entity.pdbx_description
1 polymer ?
#
loop_
_entity_poly.entity_id
_entity_poly.type
_entity_poly.pdbx_seq_one_letter_code
_entity_poly.pdbx_strand_id
1 'polypeptide(L)'
;MRIGLFTDTYFPQVSGVATSIRTLKTELEKQGHAVFIFTTTDKDVNRYEDWQIIRIPSVPFFAFKDRRFAYRGFSKALEIAKQYQLDIIHTQTEFSLGLLGIWIARELKIPVIHTYHTQYEDYVHYIAKGMLIRPSMVKYLVRGFLHDVDGVICPSEIVHDLLSDYKVKVEKRVIPTGIELAKFERPEIKQENLKELRSKLGIQDDEKMLLSLSRISYEKNIQAVLAAFAEVLKEEDK
;
A
#
# COMPACT_ATOMS: atom_id res chain seq x y z
N MET A 1 -19.09 3.57 12.77
CA MET A 1 -18.24 4.75 12.52
C MET A 1 -18.22 5.07 11.03
N ARG A 2 -18.01 6.33 10.70
CA ARG A 2 -17.77 6.82 9.33
C ARG A 2 -16.28 7.12 9.19
N ILE A 3 -15.59 6.34 8.36
CA ILE A 3 -14.12 6.31 8.29
C ILE A 3 -13.68 6.87 6.94
N GLY A 4 -12.81 7.87 6.92
CA GLY A 4 -12.19 8.40 5.71
C GLY A 4 -10.80 7.80 5.50
N LEU A 5 -10.60 7.00 4.45
CA LEU A 5 -9.29 6.49 4.04
C LEU A 5 -8.67 7.44 3.01
N PHE A 6 -7.50 8.01 3.31
CA PHE A 6 -6.81 8.96 2.46
C PHE A 6 -5.54 8.34 1.87
N THR A 7 -5.44 8.28 0.54
CA THR A 7 -4.36 7.58 -0.16
C THR A 7 -4.06 8.17 -1.52
N ASP A 8 -2.77 8.31 -1.87
CA ASP A 8 -2.33 8.73 -3.20
C ASP A 8 -2.34 7.59 -4.23
N THR A 9 -2.56 6.34 -3.78
CA THR A 9 -2.59 5.15 -4.64
C THR A 9 -3.80 4.28 -4.34
N TYR A 10 -4.63 4.05 -5.35
CA TYR A 10 -5.78 3.16 -5.29
C TYR A 10 -6.11 2.62 -6.68
N PHE A 11 -7.02 1.65 -6.77
CA PHE A 11 -7.45 1.12 -8.07
C PHE A 11 -7.87 2.25 -9.03
N PRO A 12 -7.57 2.11 -10.34
CA PRO A 12 -7.10 0.94 -11.09
C PRO A 12 -5.60 0.62 -10.92
N GLN A 13 -4.81 1.46 -10.24
CA GLN A 13 -3.41 1.14 -9.94
C GLN A 13 -3.31 -0.08 -9.02
N VAL A 14 -2.79 -1.19 -9.54
CA VAL A 14 -2.59 -2.42 -8.77
C VAL A 14 -1.30 -2.33 -7.98
N SER A 15 -1.42 -2.34 -6.65
CA SER A 15 -0.29 -2.35 -5.73
C SER A 15 -0.65 -3.06 -4.43
N GLY A 16 0.34 -3.48 -3.64
CA GLY A 16 0.11 -4.05 -2.32
C GLY A 16 -0.68 -3.11 -1.41
N VAL A 17 -0.38 -1.81 -1.45
CA VAL A 17 -1.10 -0.78 -0.69
C VAL A 17 -2.56 -0.68 -1.13
N ALA A 18 -2.84 -0.59 -2.44
CA ALA A 18 -4.21 -0.53 -2.94
C ALA A 18 -5.02 -1.77 -2.57
N THR A 19 -4.41 -2.96 -2.62
CA THR A 19 -5.04 -4.21 -2.22
C THR A 19 -5.32 -4.23 -0.71
N SER A 20 -4.36 -3.80 0.11
CA SER A 20 -4.54 -3.67 1.57
C SER A 20 -5.69 -2.74 1.94
N ILE A 21 -5.77 -1.57 1.28
CA ILE A 21 -6.85 -0.59 1.51
C ILE A 21 -8.22 -1.19 1.13
N ARG A 22 -8.31 -1.90 0.02
CA ARG A 22 -9.56 -2.56 -0.39
C ARG A 22 -9.98 -3.63 0.61
N THR A 23 -9.05 -4.47 1.07
CA THR A 23 -9.31 -5.48 2.09
C THR A 23 -9.78 -4.81 3.38
N LEU A 24 -9.08 -3.76 3.84
CA LEU A 24 -9.46 -2.99 5.03
C LEU A 24 -10.88 -2.40 4.90
N LYS A 25 -11.20 -1.75 3.75
CA LYS A 25 -12.54 -1.21 3.48
C LYS A 25 -13.59 -2.31 3.62
N THR A 26 -13.38 -3.43 2.93
CA THR A 26 -14.32 -4.55 2.93
C THR A 26 -14.56 -5.11 4.34
N GLU A 27 -13.51 -5.30 5.12
CA GLU A 27 -13.64 -5.86 6.48
C GLU A 27 -14.30 -4.88 7.45
N LEU A 28 -13.99 -3.58 7.36
CA LEU A 28 -14.66 -2.56 8.16
C LEU A 28 -16.14 -2.43 7.82
N GLU A 29 -16.50 -2.54 6.54
CA GLU A 29 -17.91 -2.53 6.11
C GLU A 29 -18.68 -3.76 6.59
N LYS A 30 -18.07 -4.95 6.60
CA LYS A 30 -18.64 -6.15 7.21
C LYS A 30 -18.93 -5.97 8.71
N GLN A 31 -18.14 -5.14 9.40
CA GLN A 31 -18.35 -4.78 10.80
C GLN A 31 -19.37 -3.64 11.02
N GLY A 32 -20.04 -3.20 9.96
CA GLY A 32 -21.07 -2.16 10.03
C GLY A 32 -20.54 -0.73 10.03
N HIS A 33 -19.30 -0.49 9.61
CA HIS A 33 -18.75 0.84 9.42
C HIS A 33 -19.03 1.36 8.01
N ALA A 34 -19.18 2.67 7.85
CA ALA A 34 -19.21 3.31 6.54
C ALA A 34 -17.80 3.80 6.20
N VAL A 35 -17.27 3.38 5.03
CA VAL A 35 -15.89 3.68 4.64
C VAL A 35 -15.86 4.46 3.35
N PHE A 36 -15.17 5.60 3.36
CA PHE A 36 -15.01 6.52 2.23
C PHE A 36 -13.55 6.62 1.85
N ILE A 37 -13.24 6.46 0.57
CA ILE A 37 -11.86 6.52 0.07
C ILE A 37 -11.65 7.84 -0.65
N PHE A 38 -10.72 8.65 -0.16
CA PHE A 38 -10.24 9.85 -0.83
C PHE A 38 -8.92 9.52 -1.53
N THR A 39 -8.93 9.59 -2.86
CA THR A 39 -7.77 9.20 -3.65
C THR A 39 -7.59 10.10 -4.88
N THR A 40 -6.50 9.87 -5.62
CA THR A 40 -6.19 10.63 -6.83
C THR A 40 -7.07 10.23 -8.01
N THR A 41 -7.29 11.16 -8.96
CA THR A 41 -7.89 10.82 -10.25
C THR A 41 -6.96 9.92 -11.07
N ASP A 42 -7.53 9.04 -11.88
CA ASP A 42 -6.82 8.28 -12.90
C ASP A 42 -7.59 8.36 -14.23
N LYS A 43 -6.89 8.12 -15.35
CA LYS A 43 -7.47 8.19 -16.70
C LYS A 43 -8.46 7.07 -16.96
N ASP A 44 -8.19 5.90 -16.40
CA ASP A 44 -8.92 4.65 -16.68
C ASP A 44 -10.06 4.39 -15.68
N VAL A 45 -10.40 5.39 -14.87
CA VAL A 45 -11.47 5.26 -13.86
C VAL A 45 -12.81 5.64 -14.45
N ASN A 46 -13.77 4.73 -14.36
CA ASN A 46 -15.17 5.06 -14.53
C ASN A 46 -15.66 5.83 -13.29
N ARG A 47 -15.99 7.11 -13.45
CA ARG A 47 -16.40 8.02 -12.37
C ARG A 47 -17.71 7.63 -11.67
N TYR A 48 -18.40 6.61 -12.15
CA TYR A 48 -19.73 6.18 -11.68
C TYR A 48 -19.72 4.85 -10.93
N GLU A 49 -18.56 4.20 -10.73
CA GLU A 49 -18.52 2.84 -10.18
C GLU A 49 -18.81 2.75 -8.68
N ASP A 50 -18.31 3.70 -7.88
CA ASP A 50 -18.51 3.68 -6.41
C ASP A 50 -18.52 5.11 -5.85
N TRP A 51 -19.68 5.52 -5.37
CA TRP A 51 -19.88 6.85 -4.79
C TRP A 51 -19.07 7.08 -3.49
N GLN A 52 -18.60 6.02 -2.85
CA GLN A 52 -17.74 6.08 -1.68
C GLN A 52 -16.27 6.40 -2.04
N ILE A 53 -15.92 6.37 -3.33
CA ILE A 53 -14.57 6.70 -3.81
C ILE A 53 -14.54 8.13 -4.35
N ILE A 54 -13.93 9.02 -3.59
CA ILE A 54 -13.81 10.44 -3.87
C ILE A 54 -12.49 10.69 -4.60
N ARG A 55 -12.57 11.07 -5.88
CA ARG A 55 -11.40 11.32 -6.71
C ARG A 55 -11.00 12.79 -6.68
N ILE A 56 -9.81 13.08 -6.17
CA ILE A 56 -9.24 14.42 -6.07
C ILE A 56 -8.39 14.71 -7.32
N PRO A 57 -8.56 15.87 -7.99
CA PRO A 57 -7.80 16.24 -9.17
C PRO A 57 -6.29 16.15 -8.95
N SER A 58 -5.61 15.40 -9.82
CA SER A 58 -4.20 15.06 -9.66
C SER A 58 -3.46 15.02 -11.00
N VAL A 59 -2.15 15.18 -10.95
CA VAL A 59 -1.23 15.07 -12.08
C VAL A 59 -0.24 13.92 -11.84
N PRO A 60 0.30 13.31 -12.91
CA PRO A 60 1.39 12.33 -12.76
C PRO A 60 2.57 12.96 -12.04
N PHE A 61 3.20 12.20 -11.15
CA PHE A 61 4.41 12.66 -10.46
C PHE A 61 5.63 12.37 -11.35
N PHE A 62 6.43 13.39 -11.64
CA PHE A 62 7.52 13.31 -12.62
C PHE A 62 8.60 12.27 -12.27
N ALA A 63 8.86 12.05 -10.97
CA ALA A 63 9.89 11.12 -10.50
C ALA A 63 9.41 9.64 -10.50
N PHE A 64 8.10 9.43 -10.39
CA PHE A 64 7.49 8.10 -10.39
C PHE A 64 6.23 8.13 -11.26
N LYS A 65 6.35 7.66 -12.50
CA LYS A 65 5.26 7.71 -13.50
C LYS A 65 3.96 7.03 -13.02
N ASP A 66 4.07 6.05 -12.14
CA ASP A 66 2.94 5.31 -11.57
C ASP A 66 2.32 6.00 -10.35
N ARG A 67 2.86 7.16 -9.94
CA ARG A 67 2.34 7.94 -8.82
C ARG A 67 1.71 9.23 -9.31
N ARG A 68 0.69 9.66 -8.60
CA ARG A 68 -0.01 10.91 -8.90
C ARG A 68 0.01 11.82 -7.67
N PHE A 69 -0.03 13.12 -7.90
CA PHE A 69 0.00 14.14 -6.86
C PHE A 69 -1.25 15.01 -6.98
N ALA A 70 -2.05 15.12 -5.93
CA ALA A 70 -3.20 15.99 -5.88
C ALA A 70 -2.73 17.45 -5.73
N TYR A 71 -3.26 18.35 -6.57
CA TYR A 71 -2.83 19.76 -6.61
C TYR A 71 -3.96 20.76 -6.39
N ARG A 72 -5.23 20.31 -6.37
CA ARG A 72 -6.41 21.15 -6.16
C ARG A 72 -7.59 20.34 -5.65
N GLY A 73 -8.70 21.02 -5.30
CA GLY A 73 -9.94 20.35 -4.87
C GLY A 73 -9.97 20.07 -3.36
N PHE A 74 -9.06 20.66 -2.59
CA PHE A 74 -8.91 20.41 -1.15
C PHE A 74 -10.11 20.93 -0.35
N SER A 75 -10.59 22.14 -0.65
CA SER A 75 -11.81 22.69 -0.02
C SER A 75 -13.03 21.82 -0.27
N LYS A 76 -13.17 21.29 -1.51
CA LYS A 76 -14.27 20.37 -1.84
C LYS A 76 -14.14 19.04 -1.11
N ALA A 77 -12.92 18.53 -0.92
CA ALA A 77 -12.69 17.33 -0.12
C ALA A 77 -13.10 17.53 1.34
N LEU A 78 -12.81 18.69 1.92
CA LEU A 78 -13.27 19.07 3.26
C LEU A 78 -14.81 19.17 3.34
N GLU A 79 -15.45 19.77 2.35
CA GLU A 79 -16.93 19.85 2.31
C GLU A 79 -17.55 18.45 2.26
N ILE A 80 -17.02 17.55 1.44
CA ILE A 80 -17.46 16.15 1.34
C ILE A 80 -17.24 15.43 2.68
N ALA A 81 -16.08 15.60 3.30
CA ALA A 81 -15.78 15.01 4.61
C ALA A 81 -16.75 15.48 5.70
N LYS A 82 -17.13 16.77 5.68
CA LYS A 82 -18.18 17.35 6.54
C LYS A 82 -19.56 16.75 6.25
N GLN A 83 -19.92 16.67 4.98
CA GLN A 83 -21.22 16.12 4.54
C GLN A 83 -21.36 14.66 4.97
N TYR A 84 -20.29 13.87 4.87
CA TYR A 84 -20.25 12.47 5.30
C TYR A 84 -20.09 12.31 6.82
N GLN A 85 -19.86 13.41 7.54
CA GLN A 85 -19.71 13.43 9.00
C GLN A 85 -18.67 12.38 9.45
N LEU A 86 -17.46 12.45 8.91
CA LEU A 86 -16.41 11.50 9.26
C LEU A 86 -16.12 11.54 10.76
N ASP A 87 -16.00 10.35 11.37
CA ASP A 87 -15.65 10.18 12.78
C ASP A 87 -14.13 10.08 12.99
N ILE A 88 -13.42 9.59 11.98
CA ILE A 88 -11.97 9.37 12.01
C ILE A 88 -11.41 9.42 10.59
N ILE A 89 -10.18 9.88 10.47
CA ILE A 89 -9.39 9.79 9.24
C ILE A 89 -8.28 8.78 9.43
N HIS A 90 -8.06 7.95 8.40
CA HIS A 90 -6.98 7.00 8.34
C HIS A 90 -6.17 7.21 7.05
N THR A 91 -4.99 7.79 7.20
CA THR A 91 -4.08 8.04 6.08
C THR A 91 -3.25 6.80 5.75
N GLN A 92 -3.04 6.54 4.44
CA GLN A 92 -2.37 5.33 3.93
C GLN A 92 -1.11 5.65 3.14
N THR A 93 -0.86 6.93 2.88
CA THR A 93 0.34 7.44 2.20
C THR A 93 0.75 8.77 2.82
N GLU A 94 2.03 9.11 2.74
CA GLU A 94 2.62 10.30 3.34
C GLU A 94 2.72 11.50 2.38
N PHE A 95 2.08 11.39 1.21
CA PHE A 95 2.12 12.42 0.16
C PHE A 95 0.90 13.34 0.21
N SER A 96 0.44 13.77 -0.96
CA SER A 96 -0.58 14.83 -1.08
C SER A 96 -1.89 14.50 -0.35
N LEU A 97 -2.39 13.26 -0.48
CA LEU A 97 -3.65 12.85 0.15
C LEU A 97 -3.47 12.55 1.65
N GLY A 98 -2.30 12.05 2.06
CA GLY A 98 -2.00 11.89 3.48
C GLY A 98 -1.97 13.23 4.21
N LEU A 99 -1.28 14.23 3.66
CA LEU A 99 -1.25 15.59 4.19
C LEU A 99 -2.65 16.24 4.18
N LEU A 100 -3.42 16.03 3.11
CA LEU A 100 -4.80 16.48 3.03
C LEU A 100 -5.66 15.86 4.13
N GLY A 101 -5.51 14.55 4.39
CA GLY A 101 -6.22 13.85 5.45
C GLY A 101 -5.93 14.44 6.83
N ILE A 102 -4.65 14.69 7.15
CA ILE A 102 -4.24 15.33 8.41
C ILE A 102 -4.85 16.74 8.54
N TRP A 103 -4.79 17.53 7.47
CA TRP A 103 -5.39 18.87 7.47
C TRP A 103 -6.90 18.82 7.69
N ILE A 104 -7.63 17.93 7.01
CA ILE A 104 -9.08 17.77 7.19
C ILE A 104 -9.42 17.29 8.60
N ALA A 105 -8.64 16.35 9.17
CA ALA A 105 -8.84 15.89 10.54
C ALA A 105 -8.75 17.05 11.55
N ARG A 106 -7.79 17.95 11.38
CA ARG A 106 -7.62 19.16 12.20
C ARG A 106 -8.80 20.12 12.06
N GLU A 107 -9.24 20.38 10.82
CA GLU A 107 -10.41 21.26 10.54
C GLU A 107 -11.70 20.71 11.14
N LEU A 108 -11.88 19.39 11.14
CA LEU A 108 -13.05 18.71 11.68
C LEU A 108 -12.92 18.40 13.18
N LYS A 109 -11.72 18.53 13.76
CA LYS A 109 -11.39 18.17 15.14
C LYS A 109 -11.71 16.70 15.44
N ILE A 110 -11.36 15.82 14.51
CA ILE A 110 -11.51 14.36 14.63
C ILE A 110 -10.14 13.70 14.63
N PRO A 111 -10.03 12.50 15.22
CA PRO A 111 -8.76 11.79 15.27
C PRO A 111 -8.25 11.39 13.88
N VAL A 112 -6.93 11.32 13.75
CA VAL A 112 -6.24 10.82 12.55
C VAL A 112 -5.22 9.77 12.91
N ILE A 113 -5.31 8.62 12.26
CA ILE A 113 -4.31 7.54 12.34
C ILE A 113 -3.63 7.34 10.99
N HIS A 114 -2.46 6.72 11.00
CA HIS A 114 -1.69 6.44 9.80
C HIS A 114 -1.23 4.99 9.75
N THR A 115 -1.31 4.33 8.58
CA THR A 115 -0.60 3.05 8.35
C THR A 115 0.66 3.31 7.53
N TYR A 116 1.80 2.93 8.10
CA TYR A 116 3.10 3.10 7.47
C TYR A 116 3.41 1.90 6.55
N HIS A 117 3.17 2.07 5.24
CA HIS A 117 3.28 0.99 4.25
C HIS A 117 4.64 0.87 3.57
N THR A 118 5.47 1.91 3.60
CA THR A 118 6.65 2.00 2.73
C THR A 118 7.92 2.26 3.52
N GLN A 119 8.89 1.37 3.44
CA GLN A 119 10.26 1.63 3.86
C GLN A 119 10.93 2.53 2.82
N TYR A 120 10.87 3.84 3.03
CA TYR A 120 11.40 4.82 2.07
C TYR A 120 12.91 4.73 1.88
N GLU A 121 13.66 4.25 2.87
CA GLU A 121 15.11 4.07 2.76
C GLU A 121 15.49 3.17 1.60
N ASP A 122 14.71 2.12 1.35
CA ASP A 122 14.93 1.18 0.25
C ASP A 122 14.65 1.81 -1.13
N TYR A 123 13.93 2.94 -1.18
CA TYR A 123 13.51 3.60 -2.42
C TYR A 123 14.26 4.90 -2.72
N VAL A 124 15.07 5.41 -1.79
CA VAL A 124 15.81 6.66 -1.97
C VAL A 124 16.74 6.61 -3.18
N HIS A 125 17.33 5.46 -3.47
CA HIS A 125 18.20 5.28 -4.62
C HIS A 125 17.51 5.41 -5.99
N TYR A 126 16.17 5.26 -6.04
CA TYR A 126 15.39 5.50 -7.26
C TYR A 126 15.14 6.99 -7.52
N ILE A 127 15.24 7.85 -6.49
CA ILE A 127 15.02 9.29 -6.63
C ILE A 127 16.33 9.94 -7.05
N ALA A 128 16.39 10.42 -8.31
CA ALA A 128 17.55 11.09 -8.90
C ALA A 128 18.87 10.31 -8.66
N LYS A 129 18.84 8.98 -8.81
CA LYS A 129 20.00 8.07 -8.59
C LYS A 129 20.62 8.21 -7.19
N GLY A 130 19.81 8.50 -6.16
CA GLY A 130 20.26 8.65 -4.78
C GLY A 130 20.97 9.98 -4.48
N MET A 131 21.03 10.93 -5.44
CA MET A 131 21.78 12.17 -5.27
C MET A 131 21.02 13.29 -4.55
N LEU A 132 19.69 13.26 -4.56
CA LEU A 132 18.87 14.36 -4.03
C LEU A 132 18.35 14.14 -2.60
N ILE A 133 18.13 12.89 -2.18
CA ILE A 133 17.62 12.58 -0.85
C ILE A 133 18.55 11.60 -0.16
N ARG A 134 19.14 12.03 0.96
CA ARG A 134 19.95 11.13 1.81
C ARG A 134 19.04 10.32 2.73
N PRO A 135 19.40 9.07 3.11
CA PRO A 135 18.63 8.28 4.07
C PRO A 135 18.32 9.02 5.37
N SER A 136 19.26 9.85 5.84
CA SER A 136 19.07 10.70 7.02
C SER A 136 17.93 11.72 6.88
N MET A 137 17.64 12.21 5.66
CA MET A 137 16.55 13.16 5.41
C MET A 137 15.18 12.47 5.49
N VAL A 138 15.10 11.20 5.05
CA VAL A 138 13.88 10.39 5.13
C VAL A 138 13.35 10.35 6.56
N LYS A 139 14.23 10.08 7.51
CA LYS A 139 13.91 10.07 8.94
C LYS A 139 13.22 11.36 9.41
N TYR A 140 13.72 12.52 8.99
CA TYR A 140 13.13 13.81 9.38
C TYR A 140 11.79 14.04 8.74
N LEU A 141 11.62 13.67 7.46
CA LEU A 141 10.35 13.80 6.74
C LEU A 141 9.27 12.90 7.36
N VAL A 142 9.60 11.63 7.62
CA VAL A 142 8.70 10.67 8.28
C VAL A 142 8.31 11.17 9.67
N ARG A 143 9.27 11.63 10.48
CA ARG A 143 8.97 12.19 11.81
C ARG A 143 8.06 13.42 11.72
N GLY A 144 8.32 14.30 10.76
CA GLY A 144 7.51 15.51 10.53
C GLY A 144 6.07 15.15 10.19
N PHE A 145 5.87 14.20 9.28
CA PHE A 145 4.54 13.72 8.93
C PHE A 145 3.83 13.05 10.12
N LEU A 146 4.50 12.12 10.79
CA LEU A 146 3.93 11.35 11.89
C LEU A 146 3.78 12.15 13.20
N HIS A 147 4.37 13.34 13.31
CA HIS A 147 4.14 14.24 14.44
C HIS A 147 2.68 14.70 14.54
N ASP A 148 2.00 14.73 13.43
CA ASP A 148 0.68 15.34 13.26
C ASP A 148 -0.46 14.32 13.21
N VAL A 149 -0.18 13.05 13.56
CA VAL A 149 -1.18 11.97 13.69
C VAL A 149 -1.32 11.53 15.14
N ASP A 150 -2.47 10.95 15.49
CA ASP A 150 -2.77 10.48 16.86
C ASP A 150 -2.30 9.04 17.11
N GLY A 151 -2.05 8.27 16.05
CA GLY A 151 -1.55 6.90 16.15
C GLY A 151 -1.01 6.37 14.83
N VAL A 152 -0.10 5.38 14.92
CA VAL A 152 0.52 4.74 13.76
C VAL A 152 0.33 3.23 13.82
N ILE A 153 -0.15 2.67 12.71
CA ILE A 153 -0.20 1.23 12.48
C ILE A 153 1.08 0.81 11.76
N CYS A 154 1.81 -0.11 12.35
CA CYS A 154 3.00 -0.74 11.79
C CYS A 154 2.61 -2.12 11.26
N PRO A 155 2.78 -2.43 9.96
CA PRO A 155 2.45 -3.75 9.41
C PRO A 155 3.31 -4.90 9.95
N SER A 156 4.43 -4.61 10.59
CA SER A 156 5.34 -5.60 11.19
C SER A 156 6.15 -4.99 12.33
N GLU A 157 6.76 -5.84 13.16
CA GLU A 157 7.71 -5.44 14.21
C GLU A 157 8.91 -4.68 13.60
N ILE A 158 9.39 -5.09 12.43
CA ILE A 158 10.49 -4.41 11.73
C ILE A 158 10.14 -2.93 11.49
N VAL A 159 8.91 -2.64 11.07
CA VAL A 159 8.44 -1.26 10.87
C VAL A 159 8.29 -0.53 12.19
N HIS A 160 7.80 -1.20 13.23
CA HIS A 160 7.70 -0.62 14.57
C HIS A 160 9.07 -0.20 15.11
N ASP A 161 10.08 -1.07 14.97
CA ASP A 161 11.45 -0.82 15.43
C ASP A 161 12.11 0.29 14.60
N LEU A 162 11.93 0.28 13.27
CA LEU A 162 12.39 1.34 12.38
C LEU A 162 11.86 2.72 12.81
N LEU A 163 10.56 2.83 13.08
CA LEU A 163 9.95 4.08 13.52
C LEU A 163 10.41 4.50 14.93
N SER A 164 10.74 3.53 15.77
CA SER A 164 11.33 3.77 17.08
C SER A 164 12.75 4.31 16.97
N ASP A 165 13.57 3.76 16.07
CA ASP A 165 14.90 4.28 15.72
C ASP A 165 14.84 5.69 15.10
N TYR A 166 13.77 5.99 14.38
CA TYR A 166 13.48 7.34 13.90
C TYR A 166 13.04 8.29 15.02
N LYS A 167 12.88 7.79 16.26
CA LYS A 167 12.40 8.56 17.42
C LYS A 167 11.00 9.14 17.20
N VAL A 168 10.13 8.40 16.53
CA VAL A 168 8.72 8.70 16.42
C VAL A 168 8.07 8.47 17.79
N LYS A 169 7.44 9.51 18.34
CA LYS A 169 6.92 9.50 19.73
C LYS A 169 5.44 9.11 19.82
N VAL A 170 4.70 9.21 18.73
CA VAL A 170 3.28 8.86 18.67
C VAL A 170 3.08 7.38 18.98
N GLU A 171 1.94 7.01 19.55
CA GLU A 171 1.59 5.61 19.81
C GLU A 171 1.68 4.77 18.54
N LYS A 172 2.38 3.65 18.63
CA LYS A 172 2.58 2.70 17.52
C LYS A 172 1.99 1.35 17.89
N ARG A 173 1.24 0.74 16.99
CA ARG A 173 0.73 -0.62 17.15
C ARG A 173 1.09 -1.48 15.96
N VAL A 174 1.54 -2.70 16.23
CA VAL A 174 1.79 -3.70 15.18
C VAL A 174 0.47 -4.36 14.83
N ILE A 175 0.00 -4.10 13.61
CA ILE A 175 -1.20 -4.71 13.03
C ILE A 175 -0.84 -5.17 11.63
N PRO A 176 -0.63 -6.48 11.41
CA PRO A 176 -0.29 -7.02 10.10
C PRO A 176 -1.35 -6.73 9.05
N THR A 177 -0.93 -6.56 7.80
CA THR A 177 -1.82 -6.38 6.68
C THR A 177 -2.68 -7.64 6.48
N GLY A 178 -4.00 -7.47 6.47
CA GLY A 178 -4.93 -8.56 6.19
C GLY A 178 -4.84 -9.06 4.75
N ILE A 179 -5.03 -10.35 4.57
CA ILE A 179 -5.14 -11.01 3.26
C ILE A 179 -6.48 -11.75 3.17
N GLU A 180 -7.04 -11.80 1.97
CA GLU A 180 -8.29 -12.51 1.70
C GLU A 180 -7.99 -13.99 1.45
N LEU A 181 -8.04 -14.82 2.50
CA LEU A 181 -7.67 -16.23 2.46
C LEU A 181 -8.50 -17.03 1.45
N ALA A 182 -9.79 -16.71 1.31
CA ALA A 182 -10.69 -17.40 0.38
C ALA A 182 -10.19 -17.40 -1.09
N LYS A 183 -9.35 -16.44 -1.47
CA LYS A 183 -8.72 -16.42 -2.80
C LYS A 183 -7.65 -17.51 -2.98
N PHE A 184 -7.11 -18.02 -1.89
CA PHE A 184 -6.06 -19.04 -1.88
C PHE A 184 -6.63 -20.43 -1.53
N GLU A 185 -7.84 -20.50 -0.98
CA GLU A 185 -8.58 -21.74 -0.76
C GLU A 185 -9.29 -22.12 -2.06
N ARG A 186 -8.74 -23.09 -2.78
CA ARG A 186 -9.33 -23.62 -4.00
C ARG A 186 -9.62 -25.12 -3.84
N PRO A 187 -10.76 -25.49 -3.23
CA PRO A 187 -11.09 -26.90 -3.02
C PRO A 187 -11.32 -27.69 -4.32
N GLU A 188 -11.43 -27.02 -5.47
CA GLU A 188 -11.84 -27.62 -6.75
C GLU A 188 -10.80 -27.45 -7.88
N ILE A 189 -9.49 -27.44 -7.57
CA ILE A 189 -8.52 -27.54 -8.67
C ILE A 189 -8.57 -28.98 -9.20
N LYS A 190 -9.26 -29.16 -10.34
CA LYS A 190 -9.26 -30.45 -11.03
C LYS A 190 -7.84 -30.81 -11.44
N GLN A 191 -7.45 -32.07 -11.22
CA GLN A 191 -6.14 -32.60 -11.59
C GLN A 191 -5.83 -32.36 -13.08
N GLU A 192 -6.86 -32.37 -13.93
CA GLU A 192 -6.76 -32.04 -15.35
C GLU A 192 -6.23 -30.62 -15.61
N ASN A 193 -6.71 -29.63 -14.85
CA ASN A 193 -6.27 -28.23 -14.98
C ASN A 193 -4.79 -28.05 -14.56
N LEU A 194 -4.34 -28.81 -13.55
CA LEU A 194 -2.94 -28.82 -13.12
C LEU A 194 -2.04 -29.41 -14.19
N LYS A 195 -2.44 -30.57 -14.77
CA LYS A 195 -1.69 -31.20 -15.87
C LYS A 195 -1.64 -30.30 -17.10
N GLU A 196 -2.74 -29.66 -17.47
CA GLU A 196 -2.76 -28.72 -18.58
C GLU A 196 -1.83 -27.52 -18.33
N LEU A 197 -1.84 -26.97 -17.12
CA LEU A 197 -0.93 -25.85 -16.78
C LEU A 197 0.53 -26.28 -16.82
N ARG A 198 0.87 -27.44 -16.23
CA ARG A 198 2.23 -27.99 -16.27
C ARG A 198 2.69 -28.21 -17.70
N SER A 199 1.86 -28.82 -18.54
CA SER A 199 2.14 -29.04 -19.97
C SER A 199 2.38 -27.72 -20.71
N LYS A 200 1.55 -26.68 -20.47
CA LYS A 200 1.74 -25.35 -21.06
C LYS A 200 3.04 -24.68 -20.65
N LEU A 201 3.53 -24.97 -19.44
CA LEU A 201 4.79 -24.46 -18.93
C LEU A 201 5.99 -25.34 -19.30
N GLY A 202 5.77 -26.48 -19.96
CA GLY A 202 6.82 -27.44 -20.33
C GLY A 202 7.38 -28.23 -19.16
N ILE A 203 6.64 -28.32 -18.04
CA ILE A 203 7.06 -28.98 -16.79
C ILE A 203 6.58 -30.45 -16.81
N GLN A 204 7.50 -31.39 -16.66
CA GLN A 204 7.18 -32.81 -16.61
C GLN A 204 6.51 -33.19 -15.29
N ASP A 205 5.83 -34.36 -15.24
CA ASP A 205 5.05 -34.76 -14.07
C ASP A 205 5.93 -35.03 -12.83
N ASP A 206 7.15 -35.44 -13.03
CA ASP A 206 8.17 -35.74 -11.99
C ASP A 206 9.01 -34.52 -11.58
N GLU A 207 8.96 -33.44 -12.32
CA GLU A 207 9.72 -32.22 -12.01
C GLU A 207 9.11 -31.40 -10.88
N LYS A 208 9.94 -30.86 -10.01
CA LYS A 208 9.56 -29.91 -8.98
C LYS A 208 9.54 -28.50 -9.56
N MET A 209 8.48 -27.72 -9.28
CA MET A 209 8.38 -26.33 -9.68
C MET A 209 8.62 -25.39 -8.49
N LEU A 210 9.62 -24.53 -8.61
CA LEU A 210 9.86 -23.43 -7.69
C LEU A 210 9.37 -22.13 -8.33
N LEU A 211 8.42 -21.45 -7.68
CA LEU A 211 7.83 -20.21 -8.17
C LEU A 211 8.30 -19.02 -7.35
N SER A 212 8.94 -18.05 -8.00
CA SER A 212 9.22 -16.72 -7.45
C SER A 212 8.40 -15.70 -8.23
N LEU A 213 7.41 -15.07 -7.57
CA LEU A 213 6.53 -14.08 -8.18
C LEU A 213 6.74 -12.72 -7.52
N SER A 214 7.42 -11.80 -8.22
CA SER A 214 7.68 -10.46 -7.73
C SER A 214 7.95 -9.47 -8.88
N ARG A 215 7.99 -8.16 -8.56
CA ARG A 215 8.57 -7.19 -9.50
C ARG A 215 10.06 -7.46 -9.66
N ILE A 216 10.61 -7.17 -10.85
CA ILE A 216 12.06 -7.15 -11.05
C ILE A 216 12.58 -5.82 -10.54
N SER A 217 13.08 -5.83 -9.31
CA SER A 217 13.56 -4.65 -8.61
C SER A 217 14.65 -5.03 -7.58
N TYR A 218 15.48 -4.06 -7.21
CA TYR A 218 16.64 -4.28 -6.36
C TYR A 218 16.26 -4.90 -5.00
N GLU A 219 15.20 -4.38 -4.37
CA GLU A 219 14.72 -4.84 -3.07
C GLU A 219 14.17 -6.28 -3.07
N LYS A 220 13.89 -6.85 -4.26
CA LYS A 220 13.44 -8.26 -4.40
C LYS A 220 14.58 -9.24 -4.53
N ASN A 221 15.80 -8.73 -4.70
CA ASN A 221 17.05 -9.50 -4.69
C ASN A 221 16.98 -10.81 -5.49
N ILE A 222 16.47 -10.72 -6.73
CA ILE A 222 16.27 -11.90 -7.60
C ILE A 222 17.58 -12.64 -7.87
N GLN A 223 18.73 -11.92 -7.87
CA GLN A 223 20.04 -12.53 -8.00
C GLN A 223 20.32 -13.55 -6.89
N ALA A 224 19.94 -13.23 -5.64
CA ALA A 224 20.11 -14.20 -4.54
C ALA A 224 19.21 -15.43 -4.70
N VAL A 225 17.98 -15.25 -5.22
CA VAL A 225 17.07 -16.36 -5.53
C VAL A 225 17.69 -17.27 -6.59
N LEU A 226 18.22 -16.69 -7.68
CA LEU A 226 18.88 -17.46 -8.76
C LEU A 226 20.15 -18.15 -8.27
N ALA A 227 20.97 -17.50 -7.44
CA ALA A 227 22.15 -18.10 -6.86
C ALA A 227 21.81 -19.28 -5.94
N ALA A 228 20.81 -19.12 -5.06
CA ALA A 228 20.34 -20.20 -4.20
C ALA A 228 19.80 -21.38 -5.01
N PHE A 229 19.04 -21.10 -6.07
CA PHE A 229 18.56 -22.15 -6.97
C PHE A 229 19.69 -22.89 -7.67
N ALA A 230 20.74 -22.18 -8.12
CA ALA A 230 21.92 -22.81 -8.72
C ALA A 230 22.67 -23.74 -7.75
N GLU A 231 22.67 -23.43 -6.44
CA GLU A 231 23.27 -24.37 -5.44
C GLU A 231 22.38 -25.61 -5.25
N VAL A 232 21.06 -25.45 -5.18
CA VAL A 232 20.12 -26.59 -5.08
C VAL A 232 20.29 -27.54 -6.26
N LEU A 233 20.48 -27.04 -7.49
CA LEU A 233 20.71 -27.86 -8.68
C LEU A 233 22.00 -28.66 -8.66
N LYS A 234 23.01 -28.29 -7.83
CA LYS A 234 24.24 -29.07 -7.66
C LYS A 234 24.06 -30.25 -6.70
N GLU A 235 23.07 -30.17 -5.82
CA GLU A 235 22.83 -31.20 -4.80
C GLU A 235 21.73 -32.19 -5.22
N GLU A 236 20.81 -31.76 -6.09
CA GLU A 236 19.73 -32.59 -6.63
C GLU A 236 19.93 -32.79 -8.15
N ASP A 237 20.01 -34.00 -8.62
CA ASP A 237 20.18 -34.35 -10.05
C ASP A 237 18.91 -34.04 -10.90
N LYS A 238 17.79 -33.66 -10.25
CA LYS A 238 16.53 -33.22 -10.88
C LYS A 238 15.68 -32.32 -9.97
#